data_e25185f844d18b2a354f672c238e971d
#
_entry.id   e25185f844d18b2a354f672c238e971d
#
_cell.length_a   1.000
_cell.length_b   1.000
_cell.length_c   1.000
_cell.angle_alpha   90.00
_cell.angle_beta   90.00
_cell.angle_gamma   90.00
#
_symmetry.space_group_name_H-M   'P 1'
#
loop_
_entity.id
_entity.type
_entity.pdbx_description
1 polymer ?
#
loop_
_entity_poly.entity_id
_entity_poly.type
_entity_poly.pdbx_seq_one_letter_code
_entity_poly.pdbx_strand_id
1 'polypeptide(L)'
;MGLDMYLHRKENVYGKPAMEIKKANNLPLRGENPEYEWVQLKTECAYWRKANAIHKWFIDNCGGGDEDKREMEVSLDALKELLNVCRKVLQSIELVDGKVSNGYTLRKNSKGQVERVYNFVDGKVIKDAKLCKKLLPTCSGFFFGSLDYDEYYVECIESTIEQLDKVVKEAEGTDKDVWFEYYASW
;
A
#
# COMPACT_ATOMS: atom_id res chain seq x y z
N MET A 1 -12.70 -6.55 -9.45
CA MET A 1 -11.28 -6.92 -9.33
C MET A 1 -10.45 -5.67 -9.48
N GLY A 2 -9.30 -5.58 -8.83
CA GLY A 2 -8.40 -4.44 -8.84
C GLY A 2 -7.26 -4.66 -7.89
N LEU A 3 -6.24 -3.81 -7.91
CA LEU A 3 -5.16 -3.85 -6.94
C LEU A 3 -5.71 -3.38 -5.59
N ASP A 4 -5.86 -4.32 -4.66
CA ASP A 4 -6.20 -4.08 -3.27
C ASP A 4 -4.96 -4.38 -2.41
N MET A 5 -4.59 -3.47 -1.53
CA MET A 5 -3.33 -3.48 -0.80
C MET A 5 -3.58 -3.27 0.68
N TYR A 6 -2.92 -4.06 1.50
CA TYR A 6 -3.14 -4.12 2.94
C TYR A 6 -1.80 -4.03 3.68
N LEU A 7 -1.75 -3.29 4.75
CA LEU A 7 -0.67 -3.34 5.73
C LEU A 7 -1.22 -3.94 7.03
N HIS A 8 -0.59 -5.01 7.48
CA HIS A 8 -0.93 -5.66 8.72
C HIS A 8 0.17 -5.42 9.74
N ARG A 9 -0.23 -5.02 10.93
CA ARG A 9 0.60 -5.06 12.12
C ARG A 9 0.50 -6.45 12.73
N LYS A 10 1.63 -7.02 13.08
CA LYS A 10 1.74 -8.30 13.79
C LYS A 10 2.40 -8.09 15.13
N GLU A 11 1.91 -8.77 16.15
CA GLU A 11 2.51 -8.84 17.48
C GLU A 11 2.34 -10.21 18.08
N ASN A 12 3.31 -10.68 18.86
CA ASN A 12 3.19 -11.89 19.66
C ASN A 12 2.73 -11.53 21.08
N VAL A 13 1.73 -12.26 21.56
CA VAL A 13 1.25 -12.16 22.92
C VAL A 13 1.56 -13.49 23.61
N TYR A 14 2.13 -13.45 24.82
CA TYR A 14 2.60 -14.61 25.57
C TYR A 14 1.93 -14.71 26.92
N GLY A 15 1.97 -15.89 27.52
CA GLY A 15 1.57 -16.12 28.89
C GLY A 15 0.07 -16.07 29.14
N LYS A 16 -0.33 -15.57 30.31
CA LYS A 16 -1.74 -15.46 30.72
C LYS A 16 -2.62 -14.73 29.70
N PRO A 17 -2.22 -13.56 29.13
CA PRO A 17 -3.03 -12.89 28.13
C PRO A 17 -3.28 -13.75 26.89
N ALA A 18 -2.27 -14.50 26.43
CA ALA A 18 -2.44 -15.42 25.30
C ALA A 18 -3.42 -16.56 25.63
N MET A 19 -3.34 -17.11 26.83
CA MET A 19 -4.29 -18.15 27.28
C MET A 19 -5.72 -17.60 27.31
N GLU A 20 -5.93 -16.39 27.80
CA GLU A 20 -7.25 -15.76 27.86
C GLU A 20 -7.82 -15.54 26.45
N ILE A 21 -7.01 -15.04 25.52
CA ILE A 21 -7.38 -14.87 24.10
C ILE A 21 -7.78 -16.21 23.50
N LYS A 22 -6.99 -17.27 23.72
CA LYS A 22 -7.30 -18.61 23.22
C LYS A 22 -8.61 -19.15 23.78
N LYS A 23 -8.84 -19.02 25.10
CA LYS A 23 -10.10 -19.45 25.74
C LYS A 23 -11.31 -18.72 25.18
N ALA A 24 -11.20 -17.38 25.05
CA ALA A 24 -12.29 -16.56 24.51
C ALA A 24 -12.65 -16.91 23.05
N ASN A 25 -11.70 -17.42 22.27
CA ASN A 25 -11.88 -17.80 20.87
C ASN A 25 -11.96 -19.32 20.65
N ASN A 26 -12.11 -20.13 21.70
CA ASN A 26 -12.16 -21.60 21.64
C ASN A 26 -10.96 -22.22 20.89
N LEU A 27 -9.78 -21.64 21.05
CA LEU A 27 -8.55 -22.14 20.45
C LEU A 27 -7.89 -23.17 21.39
N PRO A 28 -7.18 -24.18 20.85
CA PRO A 28 -6.52 -25.20 21.65
C PRO A 28 -5.41 -24.59 22.52
N LEU A 29 -5.36 -25.00 23.78
CA LEU A 29 -4.28 -24.70 24.72
C LEU A 29 -3.14 -25.70 24.53
N ARG A 30 -1.89 -25.28 24.78
CA ARG A 30 -0.71 -26.14 24.77
C ARG A 30 -0.58 -26.93 26.07
N GLY A 31 -1.25 -26.47 27.13
CA GLY A 31 -1.27 -27.12 28.47
C GLY A 31 -1.96 -26.24 29.50
N GLU A 32 -1.79 -26.65 30.78
CA GLU A 32 -2.37 -25.90 31.91
C GLU A 32 -1.49 -24.72 32.36
N ASN A 33 -0.18 -24.74 32.02
CA ASN A 33 0.74 -23.69 32.40
C ASN A 33 0.66 -22.52 31.38
N PRO A 34 0.21 -21.31 31.81
CA PRO A 34 0.12 -20.16 30.94
C PRO A 34 1.44 -19.74 30.27
N GLU A 35 2.58 -20.01 30.91
CA GLU A 35 3.90 -19.61 30.39
C GLU A 35 4.23 -20.19 29.01
N TYR A 36 3.62 -21.33 28.66
CA TYR A 36 3.81 -21.97 27.35
C TYR A 36 2.82 -21.51 26.29
N GLU A 37 1.87 -20.64 26.67
CA GLU A 37 0.88 -20.12 25.73
C GLU A 37 1.39 -18.91 24.99
N TRP A 38 1.09 -18.88 23.70
CA TRP A 38 1.30 -17.72 22.85
C TRP A 38 0.29 -17.66 21.72
N VAL A 39 0.01 -16.44 21.23
CA VAL A 39 -0.79 -16.17 20.05
C VAL A 39 -0.10 -15.05 19.25
N GLN A 40 -0.22 -15.11 17.95
CA GLN A 40 0.11 -14.00 17.07
C GLN A 40 -1.18 -13.24 16.72
N LEU A 41 -1.19 -11.95 16.99
CA LEU A 41 -2.24 -11.06 16.54
C LEU A 41 -1.81 -10.47 15.20
N LYS A 42 -2.75 -10.46 14.24
CA LYS A 42 -2.61 -9.80 12.94
C LYS A 42 -3.75 -8.82 12.79
N THR A 43 -3.43 -7.53 12.70
CA THR A 43 -4.41 -6.44 12.61
C THR A 43 -4.14 -5.63 11.36
N GLU A 44 -5.16 -5.42 10.53
CA GLU A 44 -5.08 -4.47 9.42
C GLU A 44 -4.92 -3.05 9.98
N CYS A 45 -3.89 -2.36 9.59
CA CYS A 45 -3.57 -1.01 10.06
C CYS A 45 -3.50 0.03 8.93
N ALA A 46 -3.45 -0.39 7.66
CA ALA A 46 -3.65 0.48 6.52
C ALA A 46 -4.17 -0.32 5.31
N TYR A 47 -4.94 0.37 4.46
CA TYR A 47 -5.52 -0.16 3.25
C TYR A 47 -5.42 0.85 2.11
N TRP A 48 -5.10 0.38 0.92
CA TRP A 48 -5.10 1.17 -0.31
C TRP A 48 -5.78 0.40 -1.44
N ARG A 49 -6.37 1.13 -2.34
CA ARG A 49 -6.91 0.56 -3.57
C ARG A 49 -6.32 1.27 -4.77
N LYS A 50 -5.76 0.50 -5.71
CA LYS A 50 -5.18 1.00 -6.97
C LYS A 50 -4.08 2.08 -6.79
N ALA A 51 -3.48 2.19 -5.61
CA ALA A 51 -2.37 3.09 -5.34
C ALA A 51 -1.05 2.48 -5.87
N ASN A 52 -0.95 2.36 -7.20
CA ASN A 52 0.10 1.60 -7.84
C ASN A 52 1.51 2.16 -7.61
N ALA A 53 1.69 3.46 -7.39
CA ALA A 53 2.97 4.05 -7.01
C ALA A 53 3.42 3.61 -5.61
N ILE A 54 2.48 3.48 -4.67
CA ILE A 54 2.74 2.96 -3.32
C ILE A 54 3.06 1.46 -3.39
N HIS A 55 2.30 0.70 -4.21
CA HIS A 55 2.60 -0.72 -4.46
C HIS A 55 4.02 -0.90 -5.00
N LYS A 56 4.38 -0.14 -6.04
CA LYS A 56 5.73 -0.20 -6.59
C LYS A 56 6.80 0.11 -5.55
N TRP A 57 6.57 1.09 -4.70
CA TRP A 57 7.52 1.41 -3.64
C TRP A 57 7.76 0.21 -2.71
N PHE A 58 6.70 -0.51 -2.29
CA PHE A 58 6.83 -1.72 -1.47
C PHE A 58 7.58 -2.83 -2.22
N ILE A 59 7.28 -3.06 -3.50
CA ILE A 59 8.00 -4.03 -4.33
C ILE A 59 9.50 -3.73 -4.37
N ASP A 60 9.85 -2.47 -4.66
CA ASP A 60 11.25 -2.07 -4.85
C ASP A 60 12.05 -2.08 -3.54
N ASN A 61 11.44 -1.69 -2.41
CA ASN A 61 12.15 -1.47 -1.14
C ASN A 61 11.99 -2.62 -0.13
N CYS A 62 10.92 -3.41 -0.23
CA CYS A 62 10.63 -4.50 0.70
C CYS A 62 10.54 -5.86 -0.02
N GLY A 63 10.17 -5.88 -1.29
CA GLY A 63 9.96 -7.08 -2.10
C GLY A 63 11.20 -7.60 -2.83
N GLY A 64 12.28 -6.84 -2.84
CA GLY A 64 13.47 -7.17 -3.63
C GLY A 64 13.30 -6.98 -5.14
N GLY A 65 12.31 -6.18 -5.57
CA GLY A 65 12.01 -5.91 -6.98
C GLY A 65 11.18 -7.00 -7.69
N ASP A 66 10.69 -8.00 -6.96
CA ASP A 66 9.85 -9.07 -7.51
C ASP A 66 8.40 -8.60 -7.64
N GLU A 67 7.97 -8.29 -8.87
CA GLU A 67 6.63 -7.77 -9.19
C GLU A 67 5.50 -8.78 -8.93
N ASP A 68 5.81 -10.07 -8.86
CA ASP A 68 4.81 -11.12 -8.56
C ASP A 68 4.66 -11.39 -7.05
N LYS A 69 5.52 -10.78 -6.23
CA LYS A 69 5.50 -10.97 -4.78
C LYS A 69 4.34 -10.24 -4.13
N ARG A 70 3.45 -11.01 -3.52
CA ARG A 70 2.22 -10.51 -2.90
C ARG A 70 2.34 -10.23 -1.41
N GLU A 71 3.22 -10.92 -0.72
CA GLU A 71 3.47 -10.76 0.71
C GLU A 71 4.92 -10.38 0.95
N MET A 72 5.16 -9.40 1.80
CA MET A 72 6.51 -9.00 2.17
C MET A 72 6.55 -8.40 3.58
N GLU A 73 7.60 -8.76 4.30
CA GLU A 73 7.89 -8.14 5.59
C GLU A 73 8.31 -6.69 5.39
N VAL A 74 7.83 -5.82 6.28
CA VAL A 74 8.08 -4.39 6.24
C VAL A 74 8.57 -3.96 7.63
N SER A 75 9.72 -3.33 7.69
CA SER A 75 10.25 -2.77 8.93
C SER A 75 9.58 -1.42 9.25
N LEU A 76 9.60 -1.02 10.53
CA LEU A 76 9.14 0.30 10.94
C LEU A 76 9.94 1.42 10.25
N ASP A 77 11.24 1.21 10.03
CA ASP A 77 12.09 2.19 9.34
C ASP A 77 11.70 2.33 7.87
N ALA A 78 11.34 1.24 7.19
CA ALA A 78 10.81 1.29 5.83
C ALA A 78 9.49 2.09 5.76
N LEU A 79 8.58 1.92 6.73
CA LEU A 79 7.35 2.73 6.79
C LEU A 79 7.64 4.23 6.99
N LYS A 80 8.62 4.56 7.85
CA LYS A 80 9.08 5.95 8.05
C LYS A 80 9.69 6.52 6.78
N GLU A 81 10.45 5.72 6.04
CA GLU A 81 11.03 6.15 4.77
C GLU A 81 9.94 6.43 3.72
N LEU A 82 8.96 5.52 3.55
CA LEU A 82 7.82 5.76 2.67
C LEU A 82 7.07 7.04 3.04
N LEU A 83 6.80 7.23 4.34
CA LEU A 83 6.14 8.42 4.84
C LEU A 83 6.91 9.71 4.49
N ASN A 84 8.23 9.70 4.66
CA ASN A 84 9.10 10.83 4.31
C ASN A 84 9.10 11.09 2.78
N VAL A 85 9.15 10.03 1.98
CA VAL A 85 9.08 10.13 0.51
C VAL A 85 7.74 10.72 0.09
N CYS A 86 6.62 10.24 0.64
CA CYS A 86 5.28 10.77 0.37
C CYS A 86 5.19 12.27 0.70
N ARG A 87 5.64 12.69 1.87
CA ARG A 87 5.67 14.10 2.28
C ARG A 87 6.50 14.97 1.34
N LYS A 88 7.69 14.50 0.97
CA LYS A 88 8.58 15.21 0.06
C LYS A 88 7.98 15.36 -1.34
N VAL A 89 7.33 14.34 -1.83
CA VAL A 89 6.64 14.38 -3.12
C VAL A 89 5.46 15.33 -3.04
N LEU A 90 4.60 15.23 -2.03
CA LEU A 90 3.43 16.08 -1.86
C LEU A 90 3.79 17.58 -1.80
N GLN A 91 4.88 17.95 -1.10
CA GLN A 91 5.36 19.33 -1.03
C GLN A 91 5.82 19.91 -2.39
N SER A 92 6.14 19.06 -3.36
CA SER A 92 6.57 19.49 -4.70
C SER A 92 5.44 19.61 -5.72
N ILE A 93 4.21 19.24 -5.35
CA ILE A 93 3.08 19.15 -6.28
C ILE A 93 2.40 20.50 -6.45
N GLU A 94 2.19 20.87 -7.70
CA GLU A 94 1.29 21.93 -8.14
C GLU A 94 0.32 21.33 -9.16
N LEU A 95 -0.98 21.31 -8.83
CA LEU A 95 -2.02 20.84 -9.73
C LEU A 95 -2.47 21.98 -10.67
N VAL A 96 -2.58 21.66 -11.95
CA VAL A 96 -3.07 22.55 -13.00
C VAL A 96 -4.17 21.87 -13.82
N ASP A 97 -4.96 22.65 -14.55
CA ASP A 97 -5.94 22.10 -15.47
C ASP A 97 -5.24 21.32 -16.59
N GLY A 98 -5.77 20.15 -16.92
CA GLY A 98 -5.19 19.27 -17.92
C GLY A 98 -6.17 18.20 -18.40
N LYS A 99 -5.64 17.19 -19.07
CA LYS A 99 -6.42 16.02 -19.52
C LYS A 99 -5.96 14.80 -18.77
N VAL A 100 -6.92 14.08 -18.18
CA VAL A 100 -6.70 12.82 -17.48
C VAL A 100 -7.33 11.66 -18.24
N SER A 101 -6.73 10.49 -18.15
CA SER A 101 -7.24 9.30 -18.82
C SER A 101 -8.56 8.82 -18.18
N ASN A 102 -9.57 8.56 -19.02
CA ASN A 102 -10.87 8.02 -18.60
C ASN A 102 -11.19 6.73 -19.37
N GLY A 103 -10.37 5.71 -19.14
CA GLY A 103 -10.51 4.43 -19.79
C GLY A 103 -10.08 4.43 -21.26
N TYR A 104 -10.45 3.37 -21.98
CA TYR A 104 -10.13 3.21 -23.41
C TYR A 104 -11.27 2.51 -24.14
N THR A 105 -11.32 2.73 -25.46
CA THR A 105 -12.15 1.98 -26.40
C THR A 105 -11.27 1.08 -27.26
N LEU A 106 -11.76 -0.09 -27.62
CA LEU A 106 -11.08 -0.98 -28.56
C LEU A 106 -11.50 -0.61 -29.97
N ARG A 107 -10.55 -0.31 -30.84
CA ARG A 107 -10.77 -0.02 -32.27
C ARG A 107 -9.94 -0.97 -33.13
N LYS A 108 -10.44 -1.32 -34.31
CA LYS A 108 -9.62 -2.00 -35.33
C LYS A 108 -8.91 -0.94 -36.16
N ASN A 109 -7.61 -1.07 -36.29
CA ASN A 109 -6.82 -0.23 -37.18
C ASN A 109 -7.00 -0.65 -38.65
N SER A 110 -6.38 0.07 -39.57
CA SER A 110 -6.45 -0.19 -41.02
C SER A 110 -5.90 -1.56 -41.45
N LYS A 111 -5.14 -2.22 -40.55
CA LYS A 111 -4.57 -3.57 -40.74
C LYS A 111 -5.44 -4.66 -40.07
N GLY A 112 -6.62 -4.31 -39.54
CA GLY A 112 -7.54 -5.22 -38.87
C GLY A 112 -7.11 -5.62 -37.42
N GLN A 113 -6.03 -5.07 -36.90
CA GLN A 113 -5.54 -5.31 -35.54
C GLN A 113 -6.33 -4.48 -34.53
N VAL A 114 -6.64 -5.07 -33.37
CA VAL A 114 -7.32 -4.37 -32.27
C VAL A 114 -6.30 -3.52 -31.51
N GLU A 115 -6.57 -2.24 -31.39
CA GLU A 115 -5.78 -1.27 -30.62
C GLU A 115 -6.61 -0.60 -29.54
N ARG A 116 -5.95 -0.16 -28.45
CA ARG A 116 -6.57 0.62 -27.39
C ARG A 116 -6.48 2.10 -27.72
N VAL A 117 -7.61 2.77 -27.80
CA VAL A 117 -7.70 4.22 -27.97
C VAL A 117 -8.13 4.80 -26.62
N TYR A 118 -7.24 5.50 -25.95
CA TYR A 118 -7.51 6.10 -24.65
C TYR A 118 -8.45 7.29 -24.79
N ASN A 119 -9.42 7.37 -23.88
CA ASN A 119 -10.34 8.49 -23.76
C ASN A 119 -9.76 9.46 -22.72
N PHE A 120 -9.92 10.76 -22.94
CA PHE A 120 -9.46 11.79 -22.02
C PHE A 120 -10.62 12.72 -21.67
N VAL A 121 -10.62 13.17 -20.42
CA VAL A 121 -11.56 14.16 -19.88
C VAL A 121 -10.77 15.31 -19.25
N ASP A 122 -11.43 16.45 -19.06
CA ASP A 122 -10.84 17.55 -18.31
C ASP A 122 -10.68 17.15 -16.85
N GLY A 123 -9.54 17.50 -16.24
CA GLY A 123 -9.18 17.18 -14.87
C GLY A 123 -7.98 17.97 -14.41
N LYS A 124 -7.43 17.59 -13.26
CA LYS A 124 -6.20 18.19 -12.71
C LYS A 124 -5.03 17.24 -12.89
N VAL A 125 -3.92 17.78 -13.35
CA VAL A 125 -2.65 17.05 -13.52
C VAL A 125 -1.52 17.79 -12.82
N ILE A 126 -0.48 17.04 -12.44
CA ILE A 126 0.71 17.63 -11.81
C ILE A 126 1.52 18.37 -12.88
N LYS A 127 1.77 19.65 -12.67
CA LYS A 127 2.47 20.55 -13.61
C LYS A 127 3.88 20.06 -13.95
N ASP A 128 4.66 19.63 -12.94
CA ASP A 128 5.97 19.00 -13.11
C ASP A 128 6.09 17.74 -12.26
N ALA A 129 5.90 16.59 -12.88
CA ALA A 129 5.95 15.29 -12.23
C ALA A 129 7.34 14.66 -12.13
N LYS A 130 8.44 15.42 -12.35
CA LYS A 130 9.81 14.86 -12.36
C LYS A 130 10.17 14.21 -11.03
N LEU A 131 9.84 14.86 -9.90
CA LEU A 131 10.13 14.32 -8.57
C LEU A 131 9.25 13.12 -8.26
N CYS A 132 7.97 13.16 -8.65
CA CYS A 132 7.05 12.03 -8.53
C CYS A 132 7.59 10.80 -9.27
N LYS A 133 7.97 10.96 -10.54
CA LYS A 133 8.57 9.91 -11.39
C LYS A 133 9.87 9.36 -10.82
N LYS A 134 10.63 10.16 -10.10
CA LYS A 134 11.90 9.75 -9.49
C LYS A 134 11.73 8.98 -8.18
N LEU A 135 10.82 9.42 -7.31
CA LEU A 135 10.70 8.94 -5.94
C LEU A 135 9.54 7.96 -5.73
N LEU A 136 8.41 8.19 -6.43
CA LEU A 136 7.19 7.36 -6.38
C LEU A 136 6.64 7.15 -7.79
N PRO A 137 7.36 6.42 -8.66
CA PRO A 137 6.88 6.15 -10.00
C PRO A 137 5.64 5.27 -9.99
N THR A 138 4.69 5.58 -10.86
CA THR A 138 3.55 4.69 -11.14
C THR A 138 4.01 3.41 -11.82
N CYS A 139 3.31 2.30 -11.61
CA CYS A 139 3.57 1.04 -12.30
C CYS A 139 2.31 0.47 -12.95
N SER A 140 2.51 -0.18 -14.10
CA SER A 140 1.43 -0.85 -14.84
C SER A 140 1.17 -2.24 -14.25
N GLY A 141 -0.09 -2.68 -14.33
CA GLY A 141 -0.49 -4.02 -13.95
C GLY A 141 -1.94 -4.28 -14.30
N PHE A 142 -2.39 -5.51 -14.07
CA PHE A 142 -3.76 -5.90 -14.35
C PHE A 142 -4.72 -5.23 -13.36
N PHE A 143 -5.51 -4.25 -13.85
CA PHE A 143 -6.41 -3.42 -13.04
C PHE A 143 -5.73 -2.55 -11.96
N PHE A 144 -4.46 -2.14 -12.17
CA PHE A 144 -3.72 -1.30 -11.22
C PHE A 144 -4.15 0.17 -11.19
N GLY A 145 -5.04 0.59 -12.08
CA GLY A 145 -5.50 1.97 -12.19
C GLY A 145 -4.75 2.78 -13.24
N SER A 146 -4.87 4.10 -13.16
CA SER A 146 -4.18 5.04 -14.06
C SER A 146 -2.67 5.09 -13.77
N LEU A 147 -1.91 5.41 -14.81
CA LEU A 147 -0.48 5.74 -14.71
C LEU A 147 -0.25 7.26 -14.72
N ASP A 148 -1.32 8.02 -14.77
CA ASP A 148 -1.26 9.48 -14.81
C ASP A 148 -0.82 10.05 -13.46
N TYR A 149 -0.10 11.17 -13.52
CA TYR A 149 0.23 11.98 -12.34
C TYR A 149 -0.83 13.07 -12.23
N ASP A 150 -1.97 12.67 -11.69
CA ASP A 150 -3.22 13.43 -11.61
C ASP A 150 -3.68 13.65 -10.16
N GLU A 151 -4.87 14.14 -9.98
CA GLU A 151 -5.48 14.36 -8.67
C GLU A 151 -5.60 13.05 -7.88
N TYR A 152 -5.92 11.93 -8.54
CA TYR A 152 -6.01 10.62 -7.86
C TYR A 152 -4.65 10.14 -7.32
N TYR A 153 -3.56 10.38 -8.06
CA TYR A 153 -2.22 10.11 -7.57
C TYR A 153 -1.92 10.91 -6.28
N VAL A 154 -2.34 12.18 -6.24
CA VAL A 154 -2.18 13.03 -5.04
C VAL A 154 -3.00 12.49 -3.88
N GLU A 155 -4.28 12.15 -4.09
CA GLU A 155 -5.15 11.54 -3.07
C GLU A 155 -4.54 10.25 -2.48
N CYS A 156 -3.94 9.40 -3.32
CA CYS A 156 -3.23 8.20 -2.85
C CYS A 156 -2.07 8.54 -1.91
N ILE A 157 -1.31 9.59 -2.19
CA ILE A 157 -0.18 10.04 -1.35
C ILE A 157 -0.71 10.63 -0.04
N GLU A 158 -1.71 11.49 -0.07
CA GLU A 158 -2.33 12.10 1.11
C GLU A 158 -2.90 11.03 2.05
N SER A 159 -3.66 10.09 1.49
CA SER A 159 -4.19 8.94 2.24
C SER A 159 -3.07 8.08 2.84
N THR A 160 -1.97 7.88 2.11
CA THR A 160 -0.80 7.14 2.62
C THR A 160 -0.18 7.86 3.81
N ILE A 161 0.01 9.17 3.73
CA ILE A 161 0.54 9.98 4.84
C ILE A 161 -0.36 9.85 6.06
N GLU A 162 -1.68 10.04 5.90
CA GLU A 162 -2.63 9.97 7.01
C GLU A 162 -2.60 8.61 7.72
N GLN A 163 -2.58 7.52 6.95
CA GLN A 163 -2.57 6.17 7.50
C GLN A 163 -1.24 5.85 8.18
N LEU A 164 -0.10 6.12 7.51
CA LEU A 164 1.21 5.80 8.06
C LEU A 164 1.61 6.67 9.24
N ASP A 165 1.14 7.92 9.34
CA ASP A 165 1.36 8.74 10.54
C ASP A 165 0.76 8.09 11.79
N LYS A 166 -0.43 7.50 11.68
CA LYS A 166 -1.08 6.77 12.78
C LYS A 166 -0.28 5.51 13.12
N VAL A 167 0.05 4.71 12.11
CA VAL A 167 0.75 3.43 12.27
C VAL A 167 2.13 3.63 12.92
N VAL A 168 2.91 4.58 12.42
CA VAL A 168 4.26 4.87 12.95
C VAL A 168 4.18 5.37 14.38
N LYS A 169 3.27 6.31 14.68
CA LYS A 169 3.07 6.85 16.02
C LYS A 169 2.69 5.77 17.04
N GLU A 170 1.77 4.86 16.66
CA GLU A 170 1.36 3.75 17.52
C GLU A 170 2.49 2.75 17.75
N ALA A 171 3.28 2.46 16.71
CA ALA A 171 4.42 1.55 16.82
C ALA A 171 5.55 2.12 17.69
N GLU A 172 5.83 3.43 17.61
CA GLU A 172 6.82 4.10 18.46
C GLU A 172 6.36 4.27 19.91
N GLY A 173 5.06 4.32 20.14
CA GLY A 173 4.44 4.48 21.47
C GLY A 173 4.28 3.17 22.26
N THR A 174 4.74 2.03 21.74
CA THR A 174 4.61 0.73 22.41
C THR A 174 5.95 0.10 22.73
N ASP A 175 6.04 -0.54 23.91
CA ASP A 175 7.21 -1.37 24.31
C ASP A 175 7.12 -2.80 23.72
N LYS A 176 6.06 -3.12 22.96
CA LYS A 176 5.87 -4.44 22.36
C LYS A 176 6.74 -4.58 21.11
N ASP A 177 7.23 -5.79 20.90
CA ASP A 177 7.86 -6.19 19.65
C ASP A 177 6.79 -6.34 18.57
N VAL A 178 6.74 -5.38 17.65
CA VAL A 178 5.79 -5.34 16.55
C VAL A 178 6.53 -5.31 15.22
N TRP A 179 5.96 -6.01 14.23
CA TRP A 179 6.45 -5.97 12.86
C TRP A 179 5.28 -5.85 11.89
N PHE A 180 5.57 -5.58 10.63
CA PHE A 180 4.56 -5.32 9.63
C PHE A 180 4.67 -6.28 8.46
N GLU A 181 3.55 -6.53 7.82
CA GLU A 181 3.44 -7.32 6.61
C GLU A 181 2.57 -6.55 5.62
N TYR A 182 3.14 -6.26 4.48
CA TYR A 182 2.38 -5.77 3.33
C TYR A 182 1.84 -6.96 2.54
N TYR A 183 0.58 -6.87 2.12
CA TYR A 183 -0.06 -7.84 1.24
C TYR A 183 -0.81 -7.13 0.12
N ALA A 184 -0.69 -7.63 -1.11
CA ALA A 184 -1.44 -7.13 -2.26
C ALA A 184 -2.15 -8.26 -3.01
N SER A 185 -3.34 -7.97 -3.52
CA SER A 185 -4.10 -8.87 -4.39
C SER A 185 -4.63 -8.13 -5.62
N TRP A 186 -4.54 -8.78 -6.79
CA TRP A 186 -5.00 -8.26 -8.09
C TRP A 186 -5.44 -9.39 -9.03
#